data_78c2c9adf4b44957079cd8b79dfd1b8f
#
_entry.id   78c2c9adf4b44957079cd8b79dfd1b8f
#
_cell.length_a   1.000
_cell.length_b   1.000
_cell.length_c   1.000
_cell.angle_alpha   90.00
_cell.angle_beta   90.00
_cell.angle_gamma   90.00
#
_symmetry.space_group_name_H-M   'P 1'
#
loop_
_entity.id
_entity.type
_entity.pdbx_description
1 polymer ?
#
loop_
_entity_poly.entity_id
_entity_poly.type
_entity_poly.pdbx_seq_one_letter_code
_entity_poly.pdbx_strand_id
1 'polypeptide(L)'
;MKKLIYTLLLLLVTFPAMAQSLFEQYERFLTEPRTYVCYRPDGKLKIDGKLNESSWKKAAPTAPFVDISGEGFPTPKYETTAKMLWDDEYLYVGAVLQEEDIKARLTQRDTIIYYDNDFEVFIDPDSDGHNYFEIETNARGVIFDLMLDKPYRSGGNFMVQWDCPGLKTAIHCEGTLNKSKDKDKYWSVEMAIPHQALTMNFNNPLKAGNTWRINFSRVQWLKEKGPEENWVWTPTGRIDMHMPDRWGYLYFVDKQVGTSQDELVYPYNQAIYKLLWAMFYAQQDNYSKQHNYLRATEQFFLTDKELKDLPADARIAVEATQNTYQIAITNPAEGVRYVINNEGRFRTEKIPAREVKNWLWMRLNNRSDAEWKKWFALLKECGISAVSYTHLRAHET
;
A
#
# COMPACT_ATOMS: atom_id res chain seq x y z
N MET A 1 21.91 64.34 41.84
CA MET A 1 21.27 63.02 41.86
C MET A 1 21.23 62.51 40.43
N LYS A 2 22.16 61.69 40.08
CA LYS A 2 22.25 61.08 38.72
C LYS A 2 21.49 59.73 38.74
N LYS A 3 20.38 59.59 37.98
CA LYS A 3 19.65 58.37 37.79
C LYS A 3 20.40 57.54 36.77
N LEU A 4 20.93 56.41 37.20
CA LEU A 4 21.56 55.35 36.33
C LEU A 4 20.42 54.52 35.77
N ILE A 5 20.21 54.58 34.46
CA ILE A 5 19.25 53.74 33.74
C ILE A 5 20.04 52.52 33.27
N TYR A 6 19.78 51.35 33.88
CA TYR A 6 20.27 50.04 33.39
C TYR A 6 19.34 49.58 32.31
N THR A 7 19.80 49.63 31.07
CA THR A 7 19.14 49.00 29.94
C THR A 7 19.54 47.50 29.92
N LEU A 8 18.62 46.62 30.34
CA LEU A 8 18.80 45.18 30.27
C LEU A 8 18.61 44.78 28.81
N LEU A 9 19.69 44.45 28.09
CA LEU A 9 19.65 43.88 26.76
C LEU A 9 19.31 42.39 26.92
N LEU A 10 18.02 42.01 26.71
CA LEU A 10 17.62 40.61 26.56
C LEU A 10 18.14 40.13 25.20
N LEU A 11 19.26 39.40 25.22
CA LEU A 11 19.67 38.58 24.08
C LEU A 11 18.65 37.41 23.95
N LEU A 12 17.67 37.58 23.08
CA LEU A 12 16.87 36.48 22.55
C LEU A 12 17.80 35.58 21.75
N VAL A 13 18.38 34.57 22.40
CA VAL A 13 18.99 33.42 21.71
C VAL A 13 17.83 32.67 21.07
N THR A 14 17.51 33.00 19.84
CA THR A 14 16.68 32.17 19.00
C THR A 14 17.49 30.92 18.70
N PHE A 15 17.28 29.83 19.47
CA PHE A 15 17.67 28.52 19.00
C PHE A 15 16.96 28.31 17.67
N PRO A 16 17.67 28.00 16.58
CA PRO A 16 16.99 27.53 15.39
C PRO A 16 16.19 26.33 15.83
N ALA A 17 14.86 26.40 15.73
CA ALA A 17 14.02 25.21 15.87
C ALA A 17 14.58 24.22 14.84
N MET A 18 15.23 23.15 15.30
CA MET A 18 15.70 22.10 14.41
C MET A 18 14.45 21.64 13.67
N ALA A 19 14.42 21.84 12.37
CA ALA A 19 13.31 21.42 11.55
C ALA A 19 13.12 19.91 11.79
N GLN A 20 11.92 19.54 12.21
CA GLN A 20 11.56 18.16 12.44
C GLN A 20 11.76 17.41 11.11
N SER A 21 12.41 16.22 11.16
CA SER A 21 12.61 15.42 9.95
C SER A 21 11.26 14.97 9.36
N LEU A 22 11.22 14.63 8.07
CA LEU A 22 9.99 14.14 7.45
C LEU A 22 9.49 12.86 8.14
N PHE A 23 10.40 11.98 8.54
CA PHE A 23 10.02 10.75 9.23
C PHE A 23 9.39 11.01 10.60
N GLU A 24 9.85 12.01 11.34
CA GLU A 24 9.23 12.44 12.60
C GLU A 24 7.89 13.13 12.37
N GLN A 25 7.80 13.99 11.36
CA GLN A 25 6.58 14.71 11.02
C GLN A 25 5.42 13.78 10.64
N TYR A 26 5.72 12.69 9.93
CA TYR A 26 4.74 11.73 9.43
C TYR A 26 4.83 10.37 10.11
N GLU A 27 5.45 10.27 11.28
CA GLU A 27 5.74 9.03 12.00
C GLU A 27 4.54 8.07 12.04
N ARG A 28 3.36 8.56 12.40
CA ARG A 28 2.13 7.76 12.49
C ARG A 28 1.70 7.12 11.16
N PHE A 29 2.08 7.72 10.03
CA PHE A 29 1.81 7.20 8.68
C PHE A 29 2.97 6.39 8.12
N LEU A 30 4.07 6.26 8.84
CA LEU A 30 5.30 5.59 8.43
C LEU A 30 5.68 4.42 9.35
N THR A 31 4.83 4.07 10.32
CA THR A 31 4.98 2.85 11.11
C THR A 31 4.95 1.64 10.19
N GLU A 32 5.72 0.61 10.51
CA GLU A 32 5.80 -0.60 9.69
C GLU A 32 4.45 -1.34 9.72
N PRO A 33 3.84 -1.62 8.55
CA PRO A 33 2.62 -2.40 8.49
C PRO A 33 2.84 -3.84 8.95
N ARG A 34 1.82 -4.46 9.52
CA ARG A 34 1.84 -5.86 9.92
C ARG A 34 1.97 -6.79 8.70
N THR A 35 2.44 -8.00 8.94
CA THR A 35 2.72 -8.98 7.89
C THR A 35 2.02 -10.29 8.19
N TYR A 36 1.67 -11.04 7.15
CA TYR A 36 1.11 -12.38 7.25
C TYR A 36 1.66 -13.28 6.16
N VAL A 37 2.16 -14.45 6.55
CA VAL A 37 2.57 -15.50 5.61
C VAL A 37 1.42 -16.45 5.41
N CYS A 38 0.93 -16.53 4.18
CA CYS A 38 -0.27 -17.26 3.80
C CYS A 38 0.09 -18.60 3.18
N TYR A 39 -0.32 -19.68 3.81
CA TYR A 39 -0.04 -21.06 3.42
C TYR A 39 -1.23 -21.69 2.72
N ARG A 40 -0.98 -22.81 2.02
CA ARG A 40 -2.03 -23.66 1.48
C ARG A 40 -2.71 -24.46 2.59
N PRO A 41 -4.03 -24.73 2.49
CA PRO A 41 -4.70 -25.63 3.43
C PRO A 41 -4.16 -27.06 3.30
N ASP A 42 -4.23 -27.82 4.37
CA ASP A 42 -3.86 -29.25 4.42
C ASP A 42 -5.02 -30.19 4.03
N GLY A 43 -6.15 -29.65 3.66
CA GLY A 43 -7.34 -30.35 3.23
C GLY A 43 -8.42 -29.39 2.76
N LYS A 44 -9.53 -29.92 2.32
CA LYS A 44 -10.67 -29.12 1.84
C LYS A 44 -11.27 -28.32 2.99
N LEU A 45 -11.49 -27.04 2.77
CA LEU A 45 -12.21 -26.16 3.66
C LEU A 45 -13.72 -26.21 3.35
N LYS A 46 -14.52 -26.22 4.40
CA LYS A 46 -15.97 -26.12 4.31
C LYS A 46 -16.37 -24.75 4.83
N ILE A 47 -16.86 -23.91 3.97
CA ILE A 47 -17.28 -22.55 4.34
C ILE A 47 -18.59 -22.66 5.12
N ASP A 48 -18.49 -22.75 6.45
CA ASP A 48 -19.65 -22.84 7.38
C ASP A 48 -19.54 -21.88 8.57
N GLY A 49 -18.51 -21.04 8.58
CA GLY A 49 -18.28 -19.99 9.58
C GLY A 49 -17.58 -20.44 10.86
N LYS A 50 -17.26 -21.73 11.02
CA LYS A 50 -16.81 -22.29 12.32
C LYS A 50 -15.30 -22.32 12.52
N LEU A 51 -14.51 -22.23 11.48
CA LEU A 51 -13.04 -22.27 11.50
C LEU A 51 -12.49 -23.48 12.29
N ASN A 52 -13.11 -24.64 12.18
CA ASN A 52 -12.79 -25.82 12.98
C ASN A 52 -12.02 -26.91 12.23
N GLU A 53 -11.75 -26.74 10.94
CA GLU A 53 -10.93 -27.64 10.13
C GLU A 53 -9.46 -27.64 10.61
N SER A 54 -8.76 -28.73 10.30
CA SER A 54 -7.33 -28.89 10.62
C SER A 54 -6.50 -27.70 10.14
N SER A 55 -6.75 -27.23 8.93
CA SER A 55 -6.04 -26.10 8.33
C SER A 55 -6.21 -24.83 9.16
N TRP A 56 -7.43 -24.49 9.57
CA TRP A 56 -7.68 -23.32 10.41
C TRP A 56 -7.06 -23.42 11.81
N LYS A 57 -7.01 -24.62 12.38
CA LYS A 57 -6.33 -24.85 13.67
C LYS A 57 -4.83 -24.64 13.59
N LYS A 58 -4.22 -24.98 12.45
CA LYS A 58 -2.78 -24.82 12.19
C LYS A 58 -2.40 -23.40 11.74
N ALA A 59 -3.31 -22.70 11.07
CA ALA A 59 -3.07 -21.33 10.63
C ALA A 59 -2.88 -20.40 11.86
N ALA A 60 -1.78 -19.66 11.85
CA ALA A 60 -1.53 -18.66 12.89
C ALA A 60 -2.58 -17.54 12.80
N PRO A 61 -3.14 -17.08 13.92
CA PRO A 61 -3.98 -15.89 13.89
C PRO A 61 -3.11 -14.64 13.64
N THR A 62 -3.72 -13.61 13.08
CA THR A 62 -3.13 -12.26 13.09
C THR A 62 -2.92 -11.79 14.53
N ALA A 63 -2.08 -10.79 14.73
CA ALA A 63 -2.12 -10.04 15.98
C ALA A 63 -3.54 -9.46 16.17
N PRO A 64 -4.02 -9.31 17.42
CA PRO A 64 -5.31 -8.70 17.72
C PRO A 64 -5.45 -7.31 17.06
N PHE A 65 -6.67 -6.96 16.69
CA PHE A 65 -6.97 -5.65 16.13
C PHE A 65 -6.72 -4.56 17.17
N VAL A 66 -6.38 -3.38 16.69
CA VAL A 66 -6.12 -2.17 17.47
C VAL A 66 -6.99 -1.03 16.96
N ASP A 67 -7.03 0.08 17.68
CA ASP A 67 -7.67 1.30 17.17
C ASP A 67 -7.05 1.71 15.83
N ILE A 68 -7.88 2.15 14.90
CA ILE A 68 -7.45 2.56 13.55
C ILE A 68 -6.40 3.68 13.56
N SER A 69 -6.41 4.54 14.58
CA SER A 69 -5.44 5.63 14.74
C SER A 69 -4.08 5.14 15.28
N GLY A 70 -4.00 3.91 15.80
CA GLY A 70 -2.78 3.26 16.23
C GLY A 70 -2.38 3.50 17.67
N GLU A 71 -1.08 3.59 17.91
CA GLU A 71 -0.52 3.71 19.26
C GLU A 71 -0.99 4.99 19.97
N GLY A 72 -1.23 4.89 21.28
CA GLY A 72 -1.74 6.00 22.09
C GLY A 72 -3.27 6.12 22.14
N PHE A 73 -3.99 5.32 21.38
CA PHE A 73 -5.45 5.24 21.39
C PHE A 73 -5.96 4.06 22.24
N PRO A 74 -7.24 4.06 22.66
CA PRO A 74 -7.79 3.02 23.52
C PRO A 74 -7.67 1.63 22.90
N THR A 75 -7.36 0.64 23.73
CA THR A 75 -7.44 -0.76 23.31
C THR A 75 -8.89 -1.15 23.01
N PRO A 76 -9.17 -1.83 21.88
CA PRO A 76 -10.49 -2.37 21.59
C PRO A 76 -11.12 -3.15 22.77
N LYS A 77 -12.37 -2.91 23.05
CA LYS A 77 -13.09 -3.62 24.13
C LYS A 77 -13.19 -5.12 23.88
N TYR A 78 -13.32 -5.52 22.64
CA TYR A 78 -13.46 -6.91 22.22
C TYR A 78 -12.32 -7.31 21.29
N GLU A 79 -11.74 -8.47 21.56
CA GLU A 79 -10.70 -9.00 20.71
C GLU A 79 -11.24 -9.43 19.35
N THR A 80 -10.50 -9.11 18.31
CA THR A 80 -10.71 -9.60 16.94
C THR A 80 -9.40 -10.10 16.38
N THR A 81 -9.43 -11.30 15.79
CA THR A 81 -8.30 -11.87 15.06
C THR A 81 -8.77 -12.48 13.76
N ALA A 82 -7.91 -12.49 12.75
CA ALA A 82 -8.17 -13.13 11.47
C ALA A 82 -7.09 -14.17 11.14
N LYS A 83 -7.40 -15.08 10.22
CA LYS A 83 -6.50 -16.08 9.66
C LYS A 83 -6.68 -16.10 8.15
N MET A 84 -5.63 -16.42 7.42
CA MET A 84 -5.67 -16.51 5.96
C MET A 84 -5.02 -17.79 5.48
N LEU A 85 -5.60 -18.37 4.44
CA LEU A 85 -5.10 -19.51 3.68
C LEU A 85 -5.37 -19.26 2.20
N TRP A 86 -4.73 -19.98 1.29
CA TRP A 86 -4.93 -19.81 -0.14
C TRP A 86 -4.76 -21.11 -0.92
N ASP A 87 -5.46 -21.22 -2.04
CA ASP A 87 -5.23 -22.27 -3.04
C ASP A 87 -5.29 -21.69 -4.46
N ASP A 88 -5.40 -22.54 -5.47
CA ASP A 88 -5.38 -22.09 -6.85
C ASP A 88 -6.68 -21.37 -7.29
N GLU A 89 -7.74 -21.41 -6.47
CA GLU A 89 -9.03 -20.81 -6.77
C GLU A 89 -9.35 -19.63 -5.83
N TYR A 90 -8.97 -19.73 -4.55
CA TYR A 90 -9.45 -18.83 -3.50
C TYR A 90 -8.35 -18.28 -2.60
N LEU A 91 -8.53 -17.04 -2.18
CA LEU A 91 -8.02 -16.53 -0.92
C LEU A 91 -9.10 -16.84 0.15
N TYR A 92 -8.73 -17.56 1.20
CA TYR A 92 -9.61 -17.85 2.33
C TYR A 92 -9.30 -16.89 3.47
N VAL A 93 -10.35 -16.29 4.03
CA VAL A 93 -10.26 -15.41 5.21
C VAL A 93 -11.22 -15.97 6.26
N GLY A 94 -10.70 -16.19 7.46
CA GLY A 94 -11.49 -16.55 8.61
C GLY A 94 -11.24 -15.57 9.75
N ALA A 95 -12.28 -14.99 10.36
CA ALA A 95 -12.14 -14.10 11.50
C ALA A 95 -13.02 -14.49 12.66
N VAL A 96 -12.54 -14.22 13.88
CA VAL A 96 -13.27 -14.38 15.13
C VAL A 96 -13.37 -13.03 15.81
N LEU A 97 -14.59 -12.59 16.07
CA LEU A 97 -14.93 -11.31 16.67
C LEU A 97 -15.63 -11.55 18.02
N GLN A 98 -14.93 -11.34 19.13
CA GLN A 98 -15.56 -11.41 20.45
C GLN A 98 -16.65 -10.35 20.56
N GLU A 99 -17.81 -10.74 21.08
CA GLU A 99 -18.99 -9.88 21.18
C GLU A 99 -19.91 -10.38 22.29
N GLU A 100 -20.24 -9.53 23.25
CA GLU A 100 -21.14 -9.90 24.37
C GLU A 100 -22.61 -9.72 24.04
N ASP A 101 -22.93 -9.02 22.94
CA ASP A 101 -24.33 -8.74 22.50
C ASP A 101 -24.31 -8.64 20.96
N ILE A 102 -24.42 -9.81 20.31
CA ILE A 102 -24.31 -9.91 18.84
C ILE A 102 -25.52 -9.26 18.19
N LYS A 103 -25.27 -8.18 17.46
CA LYS A 103 -26.29 -7.39 16.78
C LYS A 103 -26.01 -7.28 15.28
N ALA A 104 -27.08 -7.46 14.50
CA ALA A 104 -27.10 -7.12 13.08
C ALA A 104 -28.55 -6.83 12.69
N ARG A 105 -28.78 -5.63 12.18
CA ARG A 105 -30.11 -5.13 11.81
C ARG A 105 -30.32 -5.13 10.31
N LEU A 106 -29.26 -4.85 9.57
CA LEU A 106 -29.29 -4.76 8.10
C LEU A 106 -29.49 -6.15 7.49
N THR A 107 -30.35 -6.23 6.46
CA THR A 107 -30.79 -7.51 5.87
C THR A 107 -30.71 -7.51 4.35
N GLN A 108 -30.43 -6.37 3.72
CA GLN A 108 -30.37 -6.24 2.27
C GLN A 108 -28.92 -6.16 1.81
N ARG A 109 -28.57 -6.95 0.78
CA ARG A 109 -27.30 -6.86 0.09
C ARG A 109 -27.08 -5.43 -0.44
N ASP A 110 -25.83 -4.99 -0.50
CA ASP A 110 -25.40 -3.68 -0.98
C ASP A 110 -25.98 -2.49 -0.20
N THR A 111 -26.36 -2.75 1.06
CA THR A 111 -26.59 -1.70 2.04
C THR A 111 -25.27 -1.38 2.73
N ILE A 112 -25.02 -0.14 3.06
CA ILE A 112 -23.85 0.30 3.79
C ILE A 112 -23.80 -0.42 5.15
N ILE A 113 -22.93 -1.42 5.26
CA ILE A 113 -22.90 -2.38 6.36
C ILE A 113 -22.32 -1.80 7.65
N TYR A 114 -21.41 -0.84 7.58
CA TYR A 114 -20.80 -0.24 8.78
C TYR A 114 -21.80 0.50 9.70
N TYR A 115 -23.06 0.64 9.30
CA TYR A 115 -24.14 1.05 10.22
C TYR A 115 -24.58 -0.06 11.19
N ASP A 116 -24.12 -1.30 11.00
CA ASP A 116 -24.12 -2.38 11.98
C ASP A 116 -22.71 -2.59 12.55
N ASN A 117 -22.57 -3.53 13.51
CA ASN A 117 -21.28 -4.13 13.81
C ASN A 117 -20.90 -5.04 12.64
N ASP A 118 -19.69 -4.94 12.14
CA ASP A 118 -19.29 -5.62 10.92
C ASP A 118 -17.87 -6.19 10.97
N PHE A 119 -17.49 -6.77 9.86
CA PHE A 119 -16.14 -7.18 9.52
C PHE A 119 -15.90 -6.86 8.05
N GLU A 120 -14.81 -6.18 7.78
CA GLU A 120 -14.43 -5.69 6.46
C GLU A 120 -13.09 -6.25 6.02
N VAL A 121 -12.96 -6.53 4.74
CA VAL A 121 -11.74 -7.00 4.08
C VAL A 121 -11.38 -6.05 2.96
N PHE A 122 -10.20 -5.46 3.03
CA PHE A 122 -9.65 -4.55 2.02
C PHE A 122 -8.48 -5.24 1.33
N ILE A 123 -8.47 -5.30 0.00
CA ILE A 123 -7.47 -6.04 -0.79
C ILE A 123 -6.98 -5.19 -1.96
N ASP A 124 -5.65 -5.01 -2.05
CA ASP A 124 -4.95 -4.42 -3.18
C ASP A 124 -3.94 -5.43 -3.72
N PRO A 125 -4.30 -6.17 -4.79
CA PRO A 125 -3.51 -7.31 -5.27
C PRO A 125 -2.17 -6.94 -5.89
N ASP A 126 -2.03 -5.78 -6.53
CA ASP A 126 -0.78 -5.35 -7.15
C ASP A 126 0.00 -4.33 -6.32
N SER A 127 -0.55 -3.96 -5.15
CA SER A 127 0.10 -3.10 -4.15
C SER A 127 0.47 -1.71 -4.69
N ASP A 128 -0.24 -1.22 -5.70
CA ASP A 128 0.00 0.10 -6.30
C ASP A 128 -0.86 1.22 -5.70
N GLY A 129 -1.81 0.85 -4.82
CA GLY A 129 -2.72 1.74 -4.10
C GLY A 129 -3.95 2.15 -4.90
N HIS A 130 -4.20 1.52 -6.06
CA HIS A 130 -5.33 1.82 -6.95
C HIS A 130 -6.09 0.53 -7.29
N ASN A 131 -7.33 0.67 -7.75
CA ASN A 131 -8.19 -0.44 -8.19
C ASN A 131 -8.27 -1.55 -7.15
N TYR A 132 -8.46 -1.20 -5.90
CA TYR A 132 -8.55 -2.12 -4.79
C TYR A 132 -10.01 -2.48 -4.45
N PHE A 133 -10.18 -3.52 -3.67
CA PHE A 133 -11.47 -4.13 -3.37
C PHE A 133 -11.79 -4.06 -1.89
N GLU A 134 -13.07 -3.99 -1.61
CA GLU A 134 -13.64 -3.99 -0.27
C GLU A 134 -14.81 -4.97 -0.20
N ILE A 135 -14.86 -5.77 0.86
CA ILE A 135 -15.94 -6.72 1.12
C ILE A 135 -16.30 -6.60 2.60
N GLU A 136 -17.53 -6.15 2.88
CA GLU A 136 -18.04 -6.00 4.23
C GLU A 136 -19.11 -7.07 4.54
N THR A 137 -19.22 -7.48 5.80
CA THR A 137 -20.31 -8.35 6.26
C THR A 137 -20.66 -8.11 7.70
N ASN A 138 -21.96 -8.23 8.04
CA ASN A 138 -22.43 -8.23 9.43
C ASN A 138 -22.65 -9.66 9.95
N ALA A 139 -23.03 -9.80 11.21
CA ALA A 139 -23.30 -11.09 11.85
C ALA A 139 -24.52 -11.86 11.28
N ARG A 140 -25.23 -11.31 10.29
CA ARG A 140 -26.26 -12.01 9.50
C ARG A 140 -25.71 -12.61 8.21
N GLY A 141 -24.48 -12.25 7.80
CA GLY A 141 -23.92 -12.63 6.52
C GLY A 141 -24.45 -11.78 5.35
N VAL A 142 -24.96 -10.60 5.63
CA VAL A 142 -25.30 -9.63 4.58
C VAL A 142 -23.99 -9.06 4.03
N ILE A 143 -23.87 -9.01 2.71
CA ILE A 143 -22.64 -8.56 2.03
C ILE A 143 -22.88 -7.18 1.41
N PHE A 144 -21.87 -6.32 1.56
CA PHE A 144 -21.64 -5.15 0.76
C PHE A 144 -20.24 -5.26 0.16
N ASP A 145 -20.13 -5.27 -1.15
CA ASP A 145 -18.85 -5.40 -1.83
C ASP A 145 -18.74 -4.36 -2.94
N LEU A 146 -17.56 -3.80 -3.06
CA LEU A 146 -17.30 -2.71 -3.99
C LEU A 146 -15.83 -2.69 -4.41
N MET A 147 -15.57 -1.93 -5.45
CA MET A 147 -14.23 -1.62 -5.92
C MET A 147 -14.01 -0.11 -5.90
N LEU A 148 -12.79 0.32 -5.58
CA LEU A 148 -12.38 1.71 -5.67
C LEU A 148 -11.27 1.87 -6.71
N ASP A 149 -11.39 2.91 -7.55
CA ASP A 149 -10.36 3.24 -8.53
C ASP A 149 -9.08 3.78 -7.89
N LYS A 150 -9.21 4.52 -6.79
CA LYS A 150 -8.12 5.07 -5.96
C LYS A 150 -8.64 5.55 -4.60
N PRO A 151 -7.75 5.89 -3.65
CA PRO A 151 -8.14 6.40 -2.35
C PRO A 151 -8.97 7.70 -2.41
N TYR A 152 -9.93 7.86 -1.51
CA TYR A 152 -10.76 9.07 -1.43
C TYR A 152 -9.93 10.35 -1.28
N ARG A 153 -8.81 10.31 -0.54
CA ARG A 153 -7.87 11.44 -0.43
C ARG A 153 -7.34 11.95 -1.77
N SER A 154 -7.39 11.11 -2.80
CA SER A 154 -6.94 11.42 -4.17
C SER A 154 -8.11 11.62 -5.15
N GLY A 155 -9.34 11.80 -4.63
CA GLY A 155 -10.54 11.97 -5.42
C GLY A 155 -11.05 10.67 -6.03
N GLY A 156 -10.87 9.56 -5.33
CA GLY A 156 -11.33 8.24 -5.76
C GLY A 156 -12.84 8.09 -5.79
N ASN A 157 -13.30 7.22 -6.67
CA ASN A 157 -14.69 6.84 -6.82
C ASN A 157 -14.86 5.38 -6.41
N PHE A 158 -15.99 5.07 -5.79
CA PHE A 158 -16.37 3.71 -5.47
C PHE A 158 -17.38 3.17 -6.48
N MET A 159 -17.27 1.91 -6.80
CA MET A 159 -18.12 1.21 -7.77
C MET A 159 -18.89 0.10 -7.03
N VAL A 160 -20.08 0.43 -6.56
CA VAL A 160 -20.99 -0.51 -5.87
C VAL A 160 -21.65 -1.51 -6.82
N GLN A 161 -21.49 -1.33 -8.13
CA GLN A 161 -21.99 -2.28 -9.14
C GLN A 161 -21.04 -3.46 -9.33
N TRP A 162 -19.87 -3.42 -8.70
CA TRP A 162 -18.98 -4.56 -8.70
C TRP A 162 -19.43 -5.52 -7.59
N ASP A 163 -19.83 -6.69 -7.98
CA ASP A 163 -20.01 -7.83 -7.09
C ASP A 163 -18.78 -8.74 -7.18
N CYS A 164 -18.38 -9.35 -6.07
CA CYS A 164 -17.33 -10.36 -6.06
C CYS A 164 -17.88 -11.70 -6.60
N PRO A 165 -17.71 -12.01 -7.91
CA PRO A 165 -18.35 -13.17 -8.48
C PRO A 165 -17.79 -14.47 -7.91
N GLY A 166 -18.67 -15.33 -7.41
CA GLY A 166 -18.31 -16.60 -6.80
C GLY A 166 -17.83 -16.52 -5.35
N LEU A 167 -17.94 -15.36 -4.71
CA LEU A 167 -17.71 -15.22 -3.26
C LEU A 167 -18.58 -16.22 -2.47
N LYS A 168 -17.95 -16.95 -1.55
CA LYS A 168 -18.63 -17.79 -0.59
C LYS A 168 -18.38 -17.24 0.81
N THR A 169 -19.44 -17.04 1.59
CA THR A 169 -19.34 -16.54 2.96
C THR A 169 -20.25 -17.37 3.86
N ALA A 170 -19.83 -17.53 5.11
CA ALA A 170 -20.67 -18.12 6.14
C ALA A 170 -20.37 -17.46 7.49
N ILE A 171 -21.40 -17.31 8.31
CA ILE A 171 -21.34 -16.77 9.66
C ILE A 171 -21.70 -17.86 10.67
N HIS A 172 -20.99 -17.88 11.79
CA HIS A 172 -21.37 -18.65 12.96
C HIS A 172 -21.43 -17.72 14.18
N CYS A 173 -22.52 -17.81 14.97
CA CYS A 173 -22.67 -17.09 16.23
C CYS A 173 -22.59 -18.07 17.39
N GLU A 174 -21.66 -17.90 18.30
CA GLU A 174 -21.64 -18.56 19.61
C GLU A 174 -22.41 -17.69 20.61
N GLY A 175 -23.70 -17.66 20.41
CA GLY A 175 -24.66 -16.80 21.10
C GLY A 175 -25.96 -16.68 20.34
N THR A 176 -26.75 -15.65 20.62
CA THR A 176 -28.04 -15.42 20.00
C THR A 176 -28.14 -14.04 19.38
N LEU A 177 -28.33 -14.00 18.09
CA LEU A 177 -28.40 -12.75 17.31
C LEU A 177 -29.61 -11.87 17.78
N ASN A 178 -29.35 -10.59 18.07
CA ASN A 178 -30.32 -9.57 18.43
C ASN A 178 -31.12 -9.86 19.74
N LYS A 179 -30.49 -10.53 20.71
CA LYS A 179 -31.10 -10.80 22.02
C LYS A 179 -30.21 -10.30 23.15
N SER A 180 -30.30 -9.03 23.50
CA SER A 180 -29.47 -8.38 24.52
C SER A 180 -29.73 -8.80 25.97
N LYS A 181 -30.55 -9.84 26.23
CA LYS A 181 -30.86 -10.33 27.58
C LYS A 181 -29.93 -11.46 28.04
N ASP A 182 -29.30 -12.15 27.12
CA ASP A 182 -28.27 -13.15 27.36
C ASP A 182 -26.87 -12.57 27.08
N LYS A 183 -25.86 -13.32 27.37
CA LYS A 183 -24.48 -12.93 27.13
C LYS A 183 -23.88 -13.83 26.08
N ASP A 184 -23.58 -13.25 24.92
CA ASP A 184 -22.95 -13.94 23.84
C ASP A 184 -21.41 -14.05 24.05
N LYS A 185 -20.74 -14.82 23.22
CA LYS A 185 -19.28 -14.97 23.30
C LYS A 185 -18.56 -14.34 22.10
N TYR A 186 -18.96 -14.74 20.90
CA TYR A 186 -18.35 -14.26 19.64
C TYR A 186 -19.25 -14.58 18.46
N TRP A 187 -18.97 -13.93 17.37
CA TRP A 187 -19.32 -14.41 16.04
C TRP A 187 -18.08 -14.59 15.20
N SER A 188 -18.16 -15.44 14.19
CA SER A 188 -17.06 -15.69 13.25
C SER A 188 -17.57 -15.66 11.83
N VAL A 189 -16.68 -15.24 10.94
CA VAL A 189 -16.91 -15.23 9.51
C VAL A 189 -15.87 -16.10 8.82
N GLU A 190 -16.30 -16.80 7.80
CA GLU A 190 -15.44 -17.55 6.91
C GLU A 190 -15.77 -17.18 5.47
N MET A 191 -14.77 -16.79 4.72
CA MET A 191 -14.89 -16.34 3.33
C MET A 191 -13.97 -17.15 2.43
N ALA A 192 -14.46 -17.54 1.24
CA ALA A 192 -13.64 -17.98 0.12
C ALA A 192 -13.81 -16.96 -1.00
N ILE A 193 -12.79 -16.15 -1.21
CA ILE A 193 -12.76 -15.03 -2.16
C ILE A 193 -12.07 -15.52 -3.44
N PRO A 194 -12.78 -15.67 -4.58
CA PRO A 194 -12.16 -16.13 -5.81
C PRO A 194 -11.09 -15.13 -6.28
N HIS A 195 -9.86 -15.56 -6.42
CA HIS A 195 -8.80 -14.66 -6.87
C HIS A 195 -9.04 -14.08 -8.27
N GLN A 196 -9.78 -14.80 -9.12
CA GLN A 196 -10.17 -14.30 -10.44
C GLN A 196 -11.09 -13.09 -10.36
N ALA A 197 -11.90 -12.96 -9.30
CA ALA A 197 -12.73 -11.79 -9.07
C ALA A 197 -11.90 -10.52 -8.79
N LEU A 198 -10.70 -10.69 -8.29
CA LEU A 198 -9.76 -9.64 -7.91
C LEU A 198 -8.74 -9.31 -9.02
N THR A 199 -8.88 -9.90 -10.22
CA THR A 199 -7.90 -9.74 -11.32
C THR A 199 -8.41 -8.78 -12.40
N MET A 200 -8.42 -7.50 -12.14
CA MET A 200 -8.70 -6.50 -13.18
C MET A 200 -7.48 -6.21 -14.08
N ASN A 201 -6.94 -7.26 -14.75
CA ASN A 201 -5.72 -7.20 -15.56
C ASN A 201 -4.43 -6.88 -14.78
N PHE A 202 -4.38 -7.23 -13.49
CA PHE A 202 -3.17 -7.04 -12.68
C PHE A 202 -2.08 -8.03 -13.09
N ASN A 203 -0.85 -7.55 -13.14
CA ASN A 203 0.33 -8.37 -13.38
C ASN A 203 0.80 -9.14 -12.14
N ASN A 204 0.01 -9.18 -11.08
CA ASN A 204 0.34 -9.82 -9.81
C ASN A 204 -0.72 -10.87 -9.39
N PRO A 205 -0.86 -11.99 -10.12
CA PRO A 205 -1.83 -13.01 -9.80
C PRO A 205 -1.56 -13.63 -8.42
N LEU A 206 -2.57 -14.27 -7.83
CA LEU A 206 -2.42 -15.07 -6.63
C LEU A 206 -1.56 -16.30 -6.97
N LYS A 207 -0.32 -16.27 -6.55
CA LYS A 207 0.65 -17.40 -6.69
C LYS A 207 1.75 -17.28 -5.64
N ALA A 208 2.42 -18.38 -5.37
CA ALA A 208 3.56 -18.41 -4.47
C ALA A 208 4.65 -17.43 -4.89
N GLY A 209 5.22 -16.76 -3.90
CA GLY A 209 6.26 -15.73 -4.07
C GLY A 209 5.72 -14.32 -4.32
N ASN A 210 4.41 -14.15 -4.56
CA ASN A 210 3.81 -12.83 -4.66
C ASN A 210 3.37 -12.30 -3.29
N THR A 211 3.29 -10.99 -3.20
CA THR A 211 2.83 -10.27 -2.01
C THR A 211 1.73 -9.29 -2.41
N TRP A 212 0.61 -9.33 -1.71
CA TRP A 212 -0.49 -8.38 -1.83
C TRP A 212 -0.56 -7.44 -0.64
N ARG A 213 -1.29 -6.35 -0.76
CA ARG A 213 -1.71 -5.55 0.39
C ARG A 213 -3.10 -5.98 0.81
N ILE A 214 -3.28 -6.14 2.13
CA ILE A 214 -4.57 -6.50 2.72
C ILE A 214 -4.70 -5.84 4.08
N ASN A 215 -5.92 -5.44 4.43
CA ASN A 215 -6.24 -5.06 5.79
C ASN A 215 -7.63 -5.55 6.17
N PHE A 216 -7.89 -5.56 7.45
CA PHE A 216 -9.18 -5.88 8.01
C PHE A 216 -9.63 -4.75 8.93
N SER A 217 -10.93 -4.47 8.89
CA SER A 217 -11.57 -3.55 9.81
C SER A 217 -12.75 -4.23 10.50
N ARG A 218 -13.11 -3.72 11.64
CA ARG A 218 -14.32 -3.97 12.37
C ARG A 218 -14.88 -2.65 12.83
N VAL A 219 -16.04 -2.27 12.32
CA VAL A 219 -16.81 -1.17 12.90
C VAL A 219 -17.60 -1.70 14.08
N GLN A 220 -17.48 -1.05 15.22
CA GLN A 220 -18.12 -1.46 16.46
C GLN A 220 -18.97 -0.33 17.05
N TRP A 221 -20.25 -0.60 17.22
CA TRP A 221 -21.19 0.26 17.94
C TRP A 221 -21.38 -0.27 19.35
N LEU A 222 -20.58 0.23 20.30
CA LEU A 222 -20.70 -0.14 21.72
C LEU A 222 -22.01 0.35 22.37
N LYS A 223 -22.60 1.38 21.78
CA LYS A 223 -23.89 1.95 22.18
C LYS A 223 -24.69 2.31 20.95
N GLU A 224 -25.98 2.05 20.97
CA GLU A 224 -26.89 2.30 19.85
C GLU A 224 -26.88 3.75 19.31
N LYS A 225 -26.56 4.73 20.16
CA LYS A 225 -26.44 6.16 19.82
C LYS A 225 -25.08 6.74 20.24
N GLY A 226 -24.06 5.91 20.25
CA GLY A 226 -22.67 6.34 20.51
C GLY A 226 -21.90 6.64 19.23
N PRO A 227 -20.66 7.09 19.34
CA PRO A 227 -19.75 7.05 18.22
C PRO A 227 -19.44 5.61 17.82
N GLU A 228 -19.18 5.38 16.56
CA GLU A 228 -18.57 4.15 16.08
C GLU A 228 -17.12 4.07 16.56
N GLU A 229 -16.65 2.87 16.80
CA GLU A 229 -15.24 2.57 17.01
C GLU A 229 -14.74 1.76 15.83
N ASN A 230 -13.56 2.12 15.32
CA ASN A 230 -12.96 1.49 14.17
C ASN A 230 -11.71 0.72 14.62
N TRP A 231 -11.79 -0.61 14.60
CA TRP A 231 -10.72 -1.50 15.02
C TRP A 231 -10.15 -2.26 13.83
N VAL A 232 -8.85 -2.23 13.67
CA VAL A 232 -8.20 -2.72 12.45
C VAL A 232 -7.04 -3.66 12.75
N TRP A 233 -6.74 -4.53 11.79
CA TRP A 233 -5.54 -5.36 11.88
C TRP A 233 -4.27 -4.50 11.80
N THR A 234 -4.13 -3.65 10.78
CA THR A 234 -3.00 -2.73 10.65
C THR A 234 -3.48 -1.28 10.75
N PRO A 235 -3.01 -0.49 11.73
CA PRO A 235 -3.47 0.88 11.91
C PRO A 235 -3.05 1.76 10.73
N THR A 236 -3.98 2.60 10.28
CA THR A 236 -3.73 3.56 9.20
C THR A 236 -3.17 4.89 9.72
N GLY A 237 -3.29 5.13 11.04
CA GLY A 237 -2.83 6.36 11.69
C GLY A 237 -3.88 7.47 11.76
N ARG A 238 -5.08 7.24 11.22
CA ARG A 238 -6.26 8.12 11.31
C ARG A 238 -7.52 7.33 10.96
N ILE A 239 -8.69 7.91 11.22
CA ILE A 239 -9.98 7.30 10.85
C ILE A 239 -10.17 7.41 9.32
N ASP A 240 -9.58 6.47 8.61
CA ASP A 240 -9.67 6.31 7.15
C ASP A 240 -9.10 4.93 6.77
N MET A 241 -9.95 4.00 6.37
CA MET A 241 -9.50 2.68 5.90
C MET A 241 -8.90 2.71 4.50
N HIS A 242 -9.27 3.71 3.67
CA HIS A 242 -8.85 3.84 2.28
C HIS A 242 -7.43 4.39 2.14
N MET A 243 -6.51 3.74 2.85
CA MET A 243 -5.08 4.02 2.84
C MET A 243 -4.28 2.75 2.51
N PRO A 244 -4.32 2.25 1.26
CA PRO A 244 -3.64 1.01 0.87
C PRO A 244 -2.15 0.97 1.20
N ASP A 245 -1.50 2.14 1.23
CA ASP A 245 -0.11 2.30 1.66
C ASP A 245 0.13 1.88 3.12
N ARG A 246 -0.93 1.85 3.94
CA ARG A 246 -0.88 1.48 5.35
C ARG A 246 -1.34 0.05 5.62
N TRP A 247 -1.90 -0.66 4.63
CA TRP A 247 -2.36 -2.02 4.81
C TRP A 247 -1.21 -3.00 5.00
N GLY A 248 -1.48 -4.13 5.60
CA GLY A 248 -0.51 -5.18 5.85
C GLY A 248 -0.03 -5.85 4.57
N TYR A 249 1.03 -6.63 4.72
CA TYR A 249 1.57 -7.47 3.64
C TYR A 249 1.07 -8.90 3.79
N LEU A 250 0.55 -9.46 2.71
CA LEU A 250 0.12 -10.84 2.59
C LEU A 250 1.03 -11.57 1.60
N TYR A 251 1.90 -12.43 2.10
CA TYR A 251 2.88 -13.18 1.31
C TYR A 251 2.44 -14.62 1.10
N PHE A 252 2.36 -15.08 -0.15
CA PHE A 252 1.87 -16.41 -0.51
C PHE A 252 3.00 -17.43 -0.61
N VAL A 253 2.86 -18.55 0.09
CA VAL A 253 3.82 -19.64 0.11
C VAL A 253 3.18 -20.96 -0.38
N ASP A 254 3.86 -21.64 -1.30
CA ASP A 254 3.40 -22.92 -1.84
C ASP A 254 3.81 -24.11 -0.94
N LYS A 255 3.35 -24.05 0.31
CA LYS A 255 3.52 -25.09 1.32
C LYS A 255 2.25 -25.23 2.12
N GLN A 256 1.99 -26.42 2.62
CA GLN A 256 0.84 -26.65 3.49
C GLN A 256 1.05 -26.00 4.87
N VAL A 257 -0.03 -25.47 5.42
CA VAL A 257 -0.06 -24.87 6.74
C VAL A 257 0.46 -25.85 7.81
N GLY A 258 1.33 -25.34 8.70
CA GLY A 258 1.92 -26.13 9.79
C GLY A 258 3.12 -27.01 9.36
N THR A 259 3.61 -26.92 8.13
CA THR A 259 4.78 -27.71 7.67
C THR A 259 6.09 -26.91 7.72
N SER A 260 6.02 -25.59 7.75
CA SER A 260 7.21 -24.72 7.81
C SER A 260 6.89 -23.38 8.48
N GLN A 261 7.93 -22.64 8.77
CA GLN A 261 7.87 -21.23 9.13
C GLN A 261 8.68 -20.48 8.08
N ASP A 262 7.99 -19.66 7.29
CA ASP A 262 8.60 -18.87 6.23
C ASP A 262 8.55 -17.39 6.63
N GLU A 263 9.54 -16.63 6.17
CA GLU A 263 9.60 -15.19 6.39
C GLU A 263 9.02 -14.46 5.18
N LEU A 264 8.44 -13.29 5.42
CA LEU A 264 7.97 -12.40 4.37
C LEU A 264 9.14 -11.94 3.51
N VAL A 265 8.96 -12.00 2.21
CA VAL A 265 9.81 -11.30 1.25
C VAL A 265 9.09 -10.03 0.81
N TYR A 266 9.67 -8.87 1.14
CA TYR A 266 9.10 -7.59 0.70
C TYR A 266 9.22 -7.45 -0.82
N PRO A 267 8.15 -6.98 -1.50
CA PRO A 267 8.15 -6.87 -2.96
C PRO A 267 8.99 -5.70 -3.49
N TYR A 268 9.49 -4.84 -2.61
CA TYR A 268 10.28 -3.66 -2.95
C TYR A 268 11.14 -3.19 -1.78
N ASN A 269 12.10 -2.31 -2.05
CA ASN A 269 13.00 -1.74 -1.04
C ASN A 269 12.21 -0.87 -0.05
N GLN A 270 12.20 -1.26 1.23
CA GLN A 270 11.40 -0.63 2.28
C GLN A 270 11.87 0.78 2.63
N ALA A 271 13.19 1.05 2.61
CA ALA A 271 13.72 2.39 2.89
C ALA A 271 13.28 3.39 1.80
N ILE A 272 13.35 2.96 0.53
CA ILE A 272 12.88 3.78 -0.60
C ILE A 272 11.36 3.98 -0.51
N TYR A 273 10.60 2.93 -0.24
CA TYR A 273 9.14 3.01 -0.09
C TYR A 273 8.75 4.01 1.01
N LYS A 274 9.37 3.89 2.18
CA LYS A 274 9.12 4.78 3.32
C LYS A 274 9.42 6.24 2.98
N LEU A 275 10.54 6.52 2.31
CA LEU A 275 10.88 7.89 1.92
C LEU A 275 9.91 8.46 0.88
N LEU A 276 9.53 7.68 -0.13
CA LEU A 276 8.54 8.12 -1.12
C LEU A 276 7.20 8.51 -0.48
N TRP A 277 6.74 7.73 0.48
CA TRP A 277 5.49 8.05 1.19
C TRP A 277 5.64 9.26 2.12
N ALA A 278 6.78 9.44 2.80
CA ALA A 278 7.04 10.66 3.56
C ALA A 278 7.00 11.90 2.65
N MET A 279 7.63 11.83 1.49
CA MET A 279 7.62 12.91 0.50
C MET A 279 6.21 13.12 -0.09
N PHE A 280 5.43 12.06 -0.29
CA PHE A 280 4.02 12.17 -0.71
C PHE A 280 3.20 12.96 0.31
N TYR A 281 3.28 12.61 1.60
CA TYR A 281 2.57 13.33 2.65
C TYR A 281 3.00 14.80 2.76
N ALA A 282 4.30 15.08 2.58
CA ALA A 282 4.81 16.46 2.53
C ALA A 282 4.23 17.25 1.34
N GLN A 283 4.08 16.63 0.19
CA GLN A 283 3.42 17.23 -0.97
C GLN A 283 1.95 17.53 -0.70
N GLN A 284 1.22 16.60 -0.07
CA GLN A 284 -0.19 16.80 0.27
C GLN A 284 -0.35 17.97 1.26
N ASP A 285 0.49 18.02 2.28
CA ASP A 285 0.50 19.11 3.26
C ASP A 285 0.84 20.46 2.62
N ASN A 286 1.85 20.50 1.75
CA ASN A 286 2.21 21.74 1.05
C ASN A 286 1.08 22.20 0.15
N TYR A 287 0.47 21.29 -0.63
CA TYR A 287 -0.65 21.63 -1.50
C TYR A 287 -1.87 22.15 -0.72
N SER A 288 -2.19 21.54 0.42
CA SER A 288 -3.29 21.99 1.27
C SER A 288 -3.10 23.41 1.79
N LYS A 289 -1.86 23.84 2.04
CA LYS A 289 -1.51 25.14 2.62
C LYS A 289 -1.21 26.22 1.58
N GLN A 290 -0.58 25.84 0.46
CA GLN A 290 0.00 26.76 -0.53
C GLN A 290 -0.62 26.64 -1.93
N HIS A 291 -1.48 25.64 -2.16
CA HIS A 291 -2.09 25.34 -3.47
C HIS A 291 -1.06 25.14 -4.59
N ASN A 292 0.12 24.63 -4.26
CA ASN A 292 1.17 24.24 -5.19
C ASN A 292 1.98 23.05 -4.67
N TYR A 293 2.68 22.38 -5.57
CA TYR A 293 3.57 21.27 -5.23
C TYR A 293 5.02 21.71 -5.11
N LEU A 294 5.77 21.06 -4.23
CA LEU A 294 7.22 21.17 -4.16
C LEU A 294 7.83 20.61 -5.46
N ARG A 295 8.80 21.34 -6.05
CA ARG A 295 9.31 21.08 -7.40
C ARG A 295 10.74 20.55 -7.44
N ALA A 296 11.43 20.58 -6.31
CA ALA A 296 12.82 20.18 -6.21
C ALA A 296 13.06 19.39 -4.92
N THR A 297 14.01 18.47 -4.94
CA THR A 297 14.35 17.62 -3.79
C THR A 297 14.75 18.43 -2.57
N GLU A 298 15.47 19.54 -2.77
CA GLU A 298 15.95 20.42 -1.71
C GLU A 298 14.84 21.06 -0.89
N GLN A 299 13.64 21.21 -1.46
CA GLN A 299 12.48 21.78 -0.78
C GLN A 299 11.87 20.84 0.26
N PHE A 300 12.26 19.56 0.27
CA PHE A 300 11.81 18.58 1.27
C PHE A 300 12.69 18.60 2.54
N PHE A 301 13.82 19.31 2.53
CA PHE A 301 14.74 19.43 3.66
C PHE A 301 15.14 18.08 4.26
N LEU A 302 15.43 17.09 3.39
CA LEU A 302 15.83 15.74 3.79
C LEU A 302 17.10 15.78 4.65
N THR A 303 17.10 15.00 5.73
CA THR A 303 18.20 14.89 6.68
C THR A 303 18.85 13.50 6.59
N ASP A 304 19.92 13.29 7.34
CA ASP A 304 20.55 11.97 7.45
C ASP A 304 19.59 10.88 7.94
N LYS A 305 18.51 11.25 8.67
CA LYS A 305 17.49 10.29 9.11
C LYS A 305 16.75 9.66 7.95
N GLU A 306 16.45 10.45 6.91
CA GLU A 306 15.77 9.99 5.70
C GLU A 306 16.71 9.27 4.74
N LEU A 307 17.99 9.65 4.69
CA LEU A 307 18.92 9.25 3.64
C LEU A 307 19.81 8.05 4.01
N LYS A 308 20.09 7.83 5.29
CA LYS A 308 21.10 6.84 5.76
C LYS A 308 20.82 5.38 5.36
N ASP A 309 19.54 5.02 5.23
CA ASP A 309 19.12 3.64 4.93
C ASP A 309 18.87 3.43 3.43
N LEU A 310 19.05 4.47 2.62
CA LEU A 310 18.96 4.36 1.17
C LEU A 310 20.20 3.66 0.58
N PRO A 311 20.04 2.95 -0.55
CA PRO A 311 21.21 2.48 -1.32
C PRO A 311 22.18 3.62 -1.63
N ALA A 312 23.49 3.37 -1.55
CA ALA A 312 24.53 4.41 -1.66
C ALA A 312 24.45 5.25 -2.94
N ASP A 313 24.03 4.63 -4.06
CA ASP A 313 23.91 5.30 -5.37
C ASP A 313 22.46 5.71 -5.70
N ALA A 314 21.57 5.71 -4.70
CA ALA A 314 20.17 6.10 -4.91
C ALA A 314 20.08 7.55 -5.40
N ARG A 315 19.20 7.80 -6.36
CA ARG A 315 18.98 9.12 -6.94
C ARG A 315 17.54 9.52 -6.80
N ILE A 316 17.29 10.65 -6.14
CA ILE A 316 15.96 11.21 -5.95
C ILE A 316 15.70 12.24 -7.04
N ALA A 317 14.54 12.19 -7.67
CA ALA A 317 14.07 13.15 -8.65
C ALA A 317 12.62 13.56 -8.34
N VAL A 318 12.33 14.84 -8.44
CA VAL A 318 11.00 15.43 -8.28
C VAL A 318 10.65 16.17 -9.57
N GLU A 319 9.55 15.77 -10.17
CA GLU A 319 8.99 16.43 -11.35
C GLU A 319 7.59 16.92 -10.99
N ALA A 320 7.37 18.22 -11.01
CA ALA A 320 6.07 18.80 -10.65
C ALA A 320 5.65 19.93 -11.58
N THR A 321 4.35 19.95 -11.87
CA THR A 321 3.64 21.04 -12.53
C THR A 321 2.76 21.77 -11.52
N GLN A 322 1.84 22.59 -11.98
CA GLN A 322 0.84 23.21 -11.11
C GLN A 322 -0.15 22.18 -10.55
N ASN A 323 -0.54 21.17 -11.33
CA ASN A 323 -1.67 20.27 -11.04
C ASN A 323 -1.27 18.83 -10.73
N THR A 324 -0.03 18.45 -10.98
CA THR A 324 0.43 17.07 -10.79
C THR A 324 1.92 17.03 -10.47
N TYR A 325 2.34 15.94 -9.82
CA TYR A 325 3.77 15.66 -9.61
C TYR A 325 4.06 14.16 -9.71
N GLN A 326 5.33 13.87 -9.86
CA GLN A 326 5.91 12.55 -9.73
C GLN A 326 7.20 12.67 -8.92
N ILE A 327 7.35 11.79 -7.94
CA ILE A 327 8.61 11.62 -7.20
C ILE A 327 9.15 10.24 -7.56
N ALA A 328 10.43 10.19 -7.89
CA ALA A 328 11.10 8.95 -8.23
C ALA A 328 12.40 8.78 -7.45
N ILE A 329 12.65 7.56 -6.97
CA ILE A 329 13.93 7.16 -6.40
C ILE A 329 14.46 5.99 -7.23
N THR A 330 15.62 6.20 -7.84
CA THR A 330 16.28 5.20 -8.65
C THR A 330 17.29 4.44 -7.80
N ASN A 331 17.23 3.11 -7.80
CA ASN A 331 18.22 2.22 -7.24
C ASN A 331 19.01 1.56 -8.38
N PRO A 332 20.21 2.07 -8.74
CA PRO A 332 20.99 1.53 -9.85
C PRO A 332 21.48 0.11 -9.58
N ALA A 333 21.75 -0.25 -8.33
CA ALA A 333 22.24 -1.59 -7.96
C ALA A 333 21.21 -2.69 -8.24
N GLU A 334 19.92 -2.40 -8.02
CA GLU A 334 18.80 -3.30 -8.34
C GLU A 334 18.32 -3.15 -9.79
N GLY A 335 18.74 -2.10 -10.49
CA GLY A 335 18.21 -1.76 -11.81
C GLY A 335 16.73 -1.38 -11.79
N VAL A 336 16.26 -0.76 -10.70
CA VAL A 336 14.86 -0.42 -10.47
C VAL A 336 14.70 1.07 -10.16
N ARG A 337 13.66 1.66 -10.71
CA ARG A 337 13.16 2.99 -10.37
C ARG A 337 11.82 2.84 -9.66
N TYR A 338 11.69 3.42 -8.49
CA TYR A 338 10.50 3.47 -7.67
C TYR A 338 9.83 4.83 -7.85
N VAL A 339 8.54 4.86 -8.07
CA VAL A 339 7.82 6.08 -8.44
C VAL A 339 6.53 6.20 -7.65
N ILE A 340 6.24 7.40 -7.16
CA ILE A 340 4.93 7.78 -6.61
C ILE A 340 4.42 9.05 -7.29
N ASN A 341 3.14 9.12 -7.61
CA ASN A 341 2.51 10.29 -8.20
C ASN A 341 1.63 11.07 -7.21
N ASN A 342 1.02 12.15 -7.66
CA ASN A 342 0.13 12.99 -6.85
C ASN A 342 -1.15 12.29 -6.37
N GLU A 343 -1.51 11.17 -6.96
CA GLU A 343 -2.66 10.35 -6.53
C GLU A 343 -2.27 9.25 -5.54
N GLY A 344 -0.97 9.15 -5.20
CA GLY A 344 -0.45 8.10 -4.34
C GLY A 344 -0.33 6.75 -5.05
N ARG A 345 -0.31 6.73 -6.38
CA ARG A 345 -0.03 5.52 -7.12
C ARG A 345 1.46 5.22 -7.06
N PHE A 346 1.79 4.10 -6.41
CA PHE A 346 3.15 3.60 -6.29
C PHE A 346 3.41 2.54 -7.36
N ARG A 347 4.57 2.61 -8.02
CA ARG A 347 4.98 1.60 -8.99
C ARG A 347 6.50 1.43 -9.04
N THR A 348 6.92 0.28 -9.50
CA THR A 348 8.32 -0.03 -9.79
C THR A 348 8.52 -0.17 -11.29
N GLU A 349 9.60 0.42 -11.81
CA GLU A 349 9.98 0.40 -13.22
C GLU A 349 11.36 -0.23 -13.35
N LYS A 350 11.50 -1.26 -14.16
CA LYS A 350 12.83 -1.76 -14.49
C LYS A 350 13.56 -0.70 -15.31
N ILE A 351 14.76 -0.36 -14.89
CA ILE A 351 15.64 0.49 -15.70
C ILE A 351 16.16 -0.41 -16.82
N PRO A 352 15.85 -0.10 -18.10
CA PRO A 352 16.46 -0.85 -19.19
C PRO A 352 17.96 -0.75 -19.04
N ALA A 353 18.68 -1.87 -19.14
CA ALA A 353 20.12 -1.86 -19.25
C ALA A 353 20.47 -0.86 -20.36
N ARG A 354 21.08 0.25 -19.99
CA ARG A 354 21.47 1.26 -20.96
C ARG A 354 22.56 0.60 -21.80
N GLU A 355 22.18 0.03 -22.94
CA GLU A 355 23.13 0.02 -24.04
C GLU A 355 23.48 1.48 -24.28
N VAL A 356 24.62 1.89 -23.78
CA VAL A 356 25.17 3.19 -24.11
C VAL A 356 25.54 3.09 -25.60
N LYS A 357 24.57 3.34 -26.46
CA LYS A 357 24.80 3.53 -27.85
C LYS A 357 25.46 4.90 -27.97
N ASN A 358 26.77 4.93 -28.00
CA ASN A 358 27.52 6.12 -28.35
C ASN A 358 27.19 6.44 -29.81
N TRP A 359 26.39 7.47 -30.02
CA TRP A 359 25.97 7.93 -31.35
C TRP A 359 26.95 8.99 -31.82
N LEU A 360 27.47 8.80 -33.03
CA LEU A 360 28.19 9.83 -33.75
C LEU A 360 27.35 10.37 -34.89
N TRP A 361 27.13 11.69 -34.89
CA TRP A 361 26.48 12.38 -35.99
C TRP A 361 27.55 12.92 -36.92
N MET A 362 27.53 12.57 -38.19
CA MET A 362 28.53 13.01 -39.16
C MET A 362 27.92 13.29 -40.52
N ARG A 363 28.55 14.22 -41.27
CA ARG A 363 28.22 14.42 -42.68
C ARG A 363 28.89 13.35 -43.52
N LEU A 364 28.18 12.83 -44.50
CA LEU A 364 28.77 11.98 -45.53
C LEU A 364 29.71 12.86 -46.38
N ASN A 365 30.97 12.49 -46.38
CA ASN A 365 31.97 13.04 -47.28
C ASN A 365 32.20 12.07 -48.43
N ASN A 366 32.69 12.55 -49.58
CA ASN A 366 33.08 11.69 -50.71
C ASN A 366 34.31 10.87 -50.32
N ARG A 367 34.09 9.73 -49.68
CA ARG A 367 35.12 8.74 -49.33
C ARG A 367 34.86 7.47 -50.10
N SER A 368 35.92 6.75 -50.49
CA SER A 368 35.79 5.41 -51.04
C SER A 368 35.29 4.41 -50.03
N ASP A 369 34.74 3.29 -50.49
CA ASP A 369 34.29 2.20 -49.64
C ASP A 369 35.38 1.65 -48.71
N ALA A 370 36.63 1.63 -49.18
CA ALA A 370 37.79 1.23 -48.39
C ALA A 370 38.07 2.17 -47.24
N GLU A 371 37.94 3.48 -47.46
CA GLU A 371 38.11 4.52 -46.43
C GLU A 371 36.95 4.45 -45.41
N TRP A 372 35.72 4.22 -45.87
CA TRP A 372 34.57 4.03 -44.97
C TRP A 372 34.74 2.79 -44.09
N LYS A 373 35.17 1.66 -44.62
CA LYS A 373 35.44 0.45 -43.83
C LYS A 373 36.50 0.71 -42.76
N LYS A 374 37.58 1.39 -43.09
CA LYS A 374 38.63 1.76 -42.16
C LYS A 374 38.10 2.70 -41.05
N TRP A 375 37.28 3.66 -41.42
CA TRP A 375 36.66 4.61 -40.49
C TRP A 375 35.69 3.91 -39.52
N PHE A 376 34.81 3.04 -40.01
CA PHE A 376 33.88 2.29 -39.15
C PHE A 376 34.62 1.30 -38.22
N ALA A 377 35.72 0.73 -38.63
CA ALA A 377 36.55 -0.08 -37.75
C ALA A 377 37.12 0.77 -36.60
N LEU A 378 37.67 1.94 -36.89
CA LEU A 378 38.17 2.86 -35.89
C LEU A 378 37.10 3.37 -34.94
N LEU A 379 35.91 3.71 -35.44
CA LEU A 379 34.78 4.15 -34.60
C LEU A 379 34.32 3.04 -33.65
N LYS A 380 34.34 1.79 -34.11
CA LYS A 380 34.02 0.63 -33.26
C LYS A 380 35.07 0.44 -32.16
N GLU A 381 36.36 0.59 -32.47
CA GLU A 381 37.46 0.56 -31.49
C GLU A 381 37.31 1.69 -30.46
N CYS A 382 36.77 2.85 -30.85
CA CYS A 382 36.44 3.96 -29.95
C CYS A 382 35.12 3.78 -29.18
N GLY A 383 34.48 2.62 -29.25
CA GLY A 383 33.26 2.33 -28.54
C GLY A 383 31.98 2.98 -29.12
N ILE A 384 32.03 3.42 -30.39
CA ILE A 384 30.87 3.99 -31.08
C ILE A 384 30.04 2.87 -31.68
N SER A 385 28.83 2.69 -31.17
CA SER A 385 27.92 1.57 -31.51
C SER A 385 26.93 1.90 -32.63
N ALA A 386 26.72 3.18 -32.93
CA ALA A 386 25.83 3.62 -34.01
C ALA A 386 26.27 4.93 -34.64
N VAL A 387 26.08 5.03 -35.95
CA VAL A 387 26.36 6.25 -36.75
C VAL A 387 25.07 6.67 -37.44
N SER A 388 24.63 7.90 -37.22
CA SER A 388 23.54 8.52 -37.96
C SER A 388 24.12 9.49 -39.00
N TYR A 389 23.59 9.44 -40.21
CA TYR A 389 23.96 10.36 -41.28
C TYR A 389 22.73 10.92 -41.97
N THR A 390 22.83 12.18 -42.42
CA THR A 390 21.82 12.81 -43.27
C THR A 390 22.21 12.73 -44.72
N HIS A 391 21.33 12.20 -45.55
CA HIS A 391 21.41 12.29 -47.00
C HIS A 391 20.80 13.61 -47.40
N LEU A 392 21.64 14.58 -47.76
CA LEU A 392 21.20 15.72 -48.54
C LEU A 392 21.08 15.24 -50.00
N ARG A 393 19.85 14.99 -50.48
CA ARG A 393 19.60 14.93 -51.92
C ARG A 393 20.00 16.27 -52.51
N ALA A 394 21.08 16.28 -53.29
CA ALA A 394 21.32 17.37 -54.23
C ALA A 394 20.11 17.32 -55.20
N HIS A 395 19.34 18.40 -55.27
CA HIS A 395 18.47 18.64 -56.39
C HIS A 395 19.37 18.85 -57.59
N GLU A 396 19.44 17.87 -58.48
CA GLU A 396 19.90 18.09 -59.83
C GLU A 396 18.85 18.95 -60.52
N THR A 397 19.25 20.14 -60.89
CA THR A 397 18.55 21.00 -61.85
C THR A 397 18.77 20.46 -63.25
#